data_6826d7cb44a7494cfa180779fe5f064d
#
_entry.id   6826d7cb44a7494cfa180779fe5f064d
#
_cell.length_a   1.000
_cell.length_b   1.000
_cell.length_c   1.000
_cell.angle_alpha   90.00
_cell.angle_beta   90.00
_cell.angle_gamma   90.00
#
_symmetry.space_group_name_H-M   'P 1'
#
loop_
_entity.id
_entity.type
_entity.pdbx_description
1 polymer ?
#
loop_
_entity_poly.entity_id
_entity_poly.type
_entity_poly.pdbx_seq_one_letter_code
_entity_poly.pdbx_strand_id
1 'polypeptide(L)'
;LGMINLYYSEAYWGHSATMNGPHKVVKNLLMSLDQEKVDYAINEEKYKFNFLLQYDWTGHLKHSELDLEHCIIGPQIWMFDEHVKDLKENPSYYKSLVTPSQWVKDLYVSKFGFSENKISNWPVGIETFNNERDITYDCLIYFKRREQKELDAVKQFLDSKNLTYKMVEYGGYGEDGFKNLVNQAKFCFLINGTESQGIAVQEIMSMGVPIIAWDIKEWLDQGEAYRVPATSIPYWDERCGEVFFNIDELEETFTKFYATINEYDPKGFIEDNLSFKKTVEKLMEIFNAD
;
A
#
# COMPACT_ATOMS: atom_id res chain seq x y z
N LEU A 1 -20.77 -14.16 -9.66
CA LEU A 1 -19.50 -14.31 -10.36
C LEU A 1 -19.08 -15.78 -10.31
N GLY A 2 -18.48 -16.28 -11.41
CA GLY A 2 -17.80 -17.57 -11.40
C GLY A 2 -16.50 -17.53 -10.57
N MET A 3 -15.81 -18.66 -10.50
CA MET A 3 -14.52 -18.79 -9.81
C MET A 3 -13.50 -17.81 -10.41
N ILE A 4 -12.79 -17.08 -9.53
CA ILE A 4 -11.68 -16.21 -9.91
C ILE A 4 -10.41 -17.06 -10.00
N ASN A 5 -9.60 -16.84 -11.02
CA ASN A 5 -8.32 -17.49 -11.14
C ASN A 5 -7.20 -16.49 -10.92
N LEU A 6 -6.30 -16.80 -10.01
CA LEU A 6 -5.17 -15.97 -9.61
C LEU A 6 -3.90 -16.50 -10.26
N TYR A 7 -3.20 -15.66 -11.01
CA TYR A 7 -1.90 -15.98 -11.55
C TYR A 7 -0.79 -15.27 -10.79
N TYR A 8 0.15 -16.02 -10.24
CA TYR A 8 1.37 -15.50 -9.64
C TYR A 8 2.47 -16.57 -9.66
N SER A 9 3.72 -16.13 -9.65
CA SER A 9 4.88 -17.05 -9.65
C SER A 9 5.27 -17.45 -8.24
N GLU A 10 5.17 -18.72 -7.91
CA GLU A 10 5.63 -19.26 -6.61
C GLU A 10 7.15 -19.12 -6.43
N ALA A 11 7.91 -19.14 -7.51
CA ALA A 11 9.37 -18.92 -7.45
C ALA A 11 9.73 -17.52 -6.94
N TYR A 12 8.85 -16.53 -7.15
CA TYR A 12 8.99 -15.17 -6.62
C TYR A 12 8.84 -15.12 -5.11
N TRP A 13 8.18 -16.10 -4.51
CA TRP A 13 7.84 -16.21 -3.09
C TRP A 13 8.92 -16.90 -2.27
N GLY A 14 9.70 -17.81 -2.89
CA GLY A 14 10.63 -18.71 -2.18
C GLY A 14 11.94 -18.05 -1.73
N HIS A 15 12.20 -16.79 -2.08
CA HIS A 15 13.55 -16.21 -1.94
C HIS A 15 13.71 -15.14 -0.86
N SER A 16 12.66 -14.76 -0.15
CA SER A 16 12.76 -13.73 0.89
C SER A 16 12.33 -14.27 2.25
N ALA A 17 13.26 -14.25 3.22
CA ALA A 17 12.94 -14.51 4.63
C ALA A 17 12.07 -13.39 5.24
N THR A 18 11.97 -12.25 4.57
CA THR A 18 11.13 -11.11 4.94
C THR A 18 10.00 -10.93 3.95
N MET A 19 8.78 -10.81 4.45
CA MET A 19 7.60 -10.61 3.61
C MET A 19 7.59 -9.19 3.02
N ASN A 20 7.93 -9.07 1.75
CA ASN A 20 7.91 -7.80 1.02
C ASN A 20 6.48 -7.42 0.56
N GLY A 21 6.34 -6.23 -0.06
CA GLY A 21 5.05 -5.73 -0.54
C GLY A 21 4.29 -6.69 -1.47
N PRO A 22 4.93 -7.26 -2.53
CA PRO A 22 4.29 -8.25 -3.39
C PRO A 22 3.77 -9.49 -2.66
N HIS A 23 4.53 -10.04 -1.72
CA HIS A 23 4.09 -11.17 -0.90
C HIS A 23 2.86 -10.80 -0.06
N LYS A 24 2.85 -9.63 0.58
CA LYS A 24 1.72 -9.14 1.36
C LYS A 24 0.47 -8.95 0.50
N VAL A 25 0.61 -8.48 -0.72
CA VAL A 25 -0.51 -8.33 -1.65
C VAL A 25 -1.21 -9.66 -1.88
N VAL A 26 -0.48 -10.71 -2.21
CA VAL A 26 -1.11 -12.01 -2.46
C VAL A 26 -1.62 -12.64 -1.17
N LYS A 27 -0.84 -12.64 -0.10
CA LYS A 27 -1.29 -13.16 1.21
C LYS A 27 -2.61 -12.51 1.62
N ASN A 28 -2.68 -11.19 1.60
CA ASN A 28 -3.87 -10.46 2.02
C ASN A 28 -5.05 -10.68 1.06
N LEU A 29 -4.79 -10.81 -0.24
CA LEU A 29 -5.85 -11.16 -1.20
C LEU A 29 -6.43 -12.54 -0.92
N LEU A 30 -5.59 -13.56 -0.73
CA LEU A 30 -6.06 -14.92 -0.39
C LEU A 30 -6.88 -14.90 0.91
N MET A 31 -6.38 -14.26 1.96
CA MET A 31 -7.11 -14.11 3.22
C MET A 31 -8.45 -13.37 3.01
N SER A 32 -8.49 -12.36 2.16
CA SER A 32 -9.72 -11.62 1.83
C SER A 32 -10.75 -12.50 1.13
N LEU A 33 -10.32 -13.28 0.14
CA LEU A 33 -11.21 -14.19 -0.61
C LEU A 33 -11.75 -15.30 0.30
N ASP A 34 -10.89 -15.86 1.16
CA ASP A 34 -11.30 -16.90 2.14
C ASP A 34 -12.33 -16.35 3.14
N GLN A 35 -12.09 -15.14 3.69
CA GLN A 35 -13.01 -14.50 4.62
C GLN A 35 -14.36 -14.20 3.99
N GLU A 36 -14.36 -13.67 2.75
CA GLU A 36 -15.58 -13.32 2.02
C GLU A 36 -16.21 -14.53 1.29
N LYS A 37 -15.64 -15.72 1.46
CA LYS A 37 -16.13 -16.99 0.87
C LYS A 37 -16.26 -16.92 -0.66
N VAL A 38 -15.28 -16.31 -1.31
CA VAL A 38 -15.18 -16.25 -2.76
C VAL A 38 -14.29 -17.39 -3.23
N ASP A 39 -14.83 -18.26 -4.08
CA ASP A 39 -14.09 -19.38 -4.66
C ASP A 39 -13.01 -18.86 -5.63
N TYR A 40 -11.80 -19.40 -5.53
CA TYR A 40 -10.69 -19.09 -6.43
C TYR A 40 -9.88 -20.33 -6.79
N ALA A 41 -9.18 -20.25 -7.91
CA ALA A 41 -8.17 -21.19 -8.36
C ALA A 41 -6.81 -20.48 -8.46
N ILE A 42 -5.72 -21.24 -8.53
CA ILE A 42 -4.38 -20.69 -8.66
C ILE A 42 -3.71 -21.31 -9.88
N ASN A 43 -3.22 -20.46 -10.78
CA ASN A 43 -2.47 -20.83 -11.98
C ASN A 43 -3.19 -21.84 -12.89
N GLU A 44 -4.51 -21.71 -13.06
CA GLU A 44 -5.32 -22.58 -13.94
C GLU A 44 -5.92 -21.77 -15.10
N GLU A 45 -5.78 -22.23 -16.35
CA GLU A 45 -6.19 -21.48 -17.55
C GLU A 45 -7.67 -21.64 -17.94
N LYS A 46 -8.38 -22.57 -17.33
CA LYS A 46 -9.78 -22.92 -17.70
C LYS A 46 -10.87 -21.94 -17.22
N TYR A 47 -10.51 -20.94 -16.43
CA TYR A 47 -11.47 -20.03 -15.82
C TYR A 47 -11.59 -18.71 -16.58
N LYS A 48 -12.80 -18.12 -16.54
CA LYS A 48 -13.12 -16.91 -17.25
C LYS A 48 -12.49 -15.67 -16.62
N PHE A 49 -12.58 -15.53 -15.27
CA PHE A 49 -12.12 -14.34 -14.57
C PHE A 49 -10.69 -14.54 -14.09
N ASN A 50 -9.75 -13.82 -14.68
CA ASN A 50 -8.33 -13.99 -14.44
C ASN A 50 -7.73 -12.73 -13.84
N PHE A 51 -7.01 -12.88 -12.72
CA PHE A 51 -6.24 -11.82 -12.08
C PHE A 51 -4.76 -12.18 -12.08
N LEU A 52 -3.99 -11.49 -12.91
CA LEU A 52 -2.54 -11.66 -13.01
C LEU A 52 -1.85 -10.76 -11.98
N LEU A 53 -1.41 -11.37 -10.88
CA LEU A 53 -0.76 -10.70 -9.76
C LEU A 53 0.74 -10.61 -9.97
N GLN A 54 1.24 -9.44 -10.40
CA GLN A 54 2.67 -9.15 -10.49
C GLN A 54 3.49 -10.29 -11.13
N TYR A 55 2.93 -10.90 -12.14
CA TYR A 55 3.47 -12.03 -12.85
C TYR A 55 4.25 -11.56 -14.08
N ASP A 56 5.08 -12.42 -14.69
CA ASP A 56 5.57 -12.17 -16.04
C ASP A 56 4.41 -12.30 -17.05
N TRP A 57 3.48 -11.34 -16.94
CA TRP A 57 2.25 -11.30 -17.70
C TRP A 57 2.50 -11.10 -19.19
N THR A 58 3.63 -10.49 -19.60
CA THR A 58 3.93 -10.26 -21.01
C THR A 58 4.10 -11.58 -21.75
N GLY A 59 4.95 -12.47 -21.23
CA GLY A 59 5.13 -13.81 -21.80
C GLY A 59 3.86 -14.64 -21.70
N HIS A 60 3.19 -14.59 -20.57
CA HIS A 60 1.99 -15.35 -20.30
C HIS A 60 0.83 -14.93 -21.22
N LEU A 61 0.55 -13.63 -21.35
CA LEU A 61 -0.52 -13.12 -22.22
C LEU A 61 -0.31 -13.43 -23.70
N LYS A 62 0.93 -13.49 -24.17
CA LYS A 62 1.23 -13.80 -25.56
C LYS A 62 1.04 -15.28 -25.92
N HIS A 63 1.09 -16.18 -24.96
CA HIS A 63 1.17 -17.63 -25.16
C HIS A 63 0.11 -18.44 -24.42
N SER A 64 -0.79 -17.80 -23.66
CA SER A 64 -1.85 -18.46 -22.91
C SER A 64 -3.18 -18.45 -23.65
N GLU A 65 -4.06 -19.39 -23.29
CA GLU A 65 -5.46 -19.44 -23.75
C GLU A 65 -6.42 -18.68 -22.82
N LEU A 66 -5.91 -17.67 -22.09
CA LEU A 66 -6.71 -16.88 -21.16
C LEU A 66 -7.80 -16.07 -21.88
N ASP A 67 -8.95 -15.94 -21.23
CA ASP A 67 -9.98 -15.00 -21.63
C ASP A 67 -9.51 -13.58 -21.31
N LEU A 68 -9.02 -12.87 -22.33
CA LEU A 68 -8.45 -11.54 -22.20
C LEU A 68 -9.48 -10.45 -21.90
N GLU A 69 -10.75 -10.66 -22.30
CA GLU A 69 -11.84 -9.73 -22.01
C GLU A 69 -12.15 -9.65 -20.51
N HIS A 70 -11.77 -10.68 -19.77
CA HIS A 70 -11.97 -10.76 -18.31
C HIS A 70 -10.64 -10.86 -17.53
N CYS A 71 -9.56 -10.43 -18.15
CA CYS A 71 -8.23 -10.44 -17.53
C CYS A 71 -7.92 -9.09 -16.88
N ILE A 72 -7.60 -9.11 -15.58
CA ILE A 72 -7.12 -7.97 -14.80
C ILE A 72 -5.64 -8.18 -14.50
N ILE A 73 -4.84 -7.12 -14.57
CA ILE A 73 -3.40 -7.16 -14.31
C ILE A 73 -3.03 -6.18 -13.20
N GLY A 74 -2.25 -6.63 -12.22
CA GLY A 74 -1.72 -5.81 -11.14
C GLY A 74 -1.89 -6.42 -9.75
N PRO A 75 -1.90 -5.64 -8.66
CA PRO A 75 -1.72 -4.18 -8.67
C PRO A 75 -0.35 -3.83 -9.20
N GLN A 76 -0.32 -2.92 -10.18
CA GLN A 76 0.92 -2.60 -10.88
C GLN A 76 1.76 -1.63 -10.07
N ILE A 77 2.99 -2.01 -9.77
CA ILE A 77 3.95 -1.25 -8.97
C ILE A 77 5.16 -0.75 -9.78
N TRP A 78 5.28 -1.13 -11.06
CA TRP A 78 6.34 -0.64 -11.91
C TRP A 78 6.05 0.80 -12.31
N MET A 79 7.02 1.67 -12.07
CA MET A 79 6.87 3.11 -12.21
C MET A 79 7.73 3.70 -13.34
N PHE A 80 8.19 2.85 -14.25
CA PHE A 80 9.00 3.25 -15.41
C PHE A 80 8.30 2.85 -16.71
N ASP A 81 8.31 3.74 -17.69
CA ASP A 81 7.63 3.56 -18.97
C ASP A 81 8.08 2.29 -19.71
N GLU A 82 9.37 1.98 -19.68
CA GLU A 82 9.90 0.76 -20.30
C GLU A 82 9.33 -0.54 -19.74
N HIS A 83 8.95 -0.55 -18.45
CA HIS A 83 8.40 -1.75 -17.80
C HIS A 83 6.94 -2.01 -18.19
N VAL A 84 6.24 -0.99 -18.65
CA VAL A 84 4.81 -1.07 -18.98
C VAL A 84 4.52 -0.87 -20.46
N LYS A 85 5.57 -0.73 -21.28
CA LYS A 85 5.46 -0.44 -22.71
C LYS A 85 4.59 -1.45 -23.46
N ASP A 86 4.82 -2.74 -23.23
CA ASP A 86 4.06 -3.81 -23.90
C ASP A 86 2.56 -3.74 -23.58
N LEU A 87 2.18 -3.43 -22.33
CA LEU A 87 0.78 -3.26 -21.94
C LEU A 87 0.14 -2.05 -22.63
N LYS A 88 0.86 -0.94 -22.67
CA LYS A 88 0.41 0.29 -23.31
C LYS A 88 0.18 0.10 -24.82
N GLU A 89 1.08 -0.63 -25.49
CA GLU A 89 1.02 -0.90 -26.92
C GLU A 89 -0.05 -1.96 -27.28
N ASN A 90 -0.49 -2.77 -26.31
CA ASN A 90 -1.44 -3.87 -26.53
C ASN A 90 -2.64 -3.82 -25.56
N PRO A 91 -3.48 -2.78 -25.63
CA PRO A 91 -4.60 -2.60 -24.69
C PRO A 91 -5.71 -3.67 -24.83
N SER A 92 -5.66 -4.50 -25.87
CA SER A 92 -6.58 -5.63 -26.05
C SER A 92 -6.17 -6.90 -25.25
N TYR A 93 -5.00 -6.91 -24.64
CA TYR A 93 -4.49 -8.05 -23.87
C TYR A 93 -5.07 -8.16 -22.46
N TYR A 94 -5.87 -7.21 -22.03
CA TYR A 94 -6.46 -7.19 -20.70
C TYR A 94 -7.73 -6.34 -20.66
N LYS A 95 -8.60 -6.65 -19.72
CA LYS A 95 -9.78 -5.83 -19.43
C LYS A 95 -9.39 -4.54 -18.72
N SER A 96 -8.66 -4.68 -17.62
CA SER A 96 -8.22 -3.56 -16.79
C SER A 96 -6.83 -3.78 -16.23
N LEU A 97 -6.04 -2.72 -16.18
CA LEU A 97 -4.85 -2.61 -15.37
C LEU A 97 -5.27 -2.03 -14.01
N VAL A 98 -4.84 -2.62 -12.92
CA VAL A 98 -5.10 -2.07 -11.59
C VAL A 98 -3.84 -1.49 -10.99
N THR A 99 -3.99 -0.36 -10.31
CA THR A 99 -2.93 0.34 -9.59
C THR A 99 -3.24 0.38 -8.09
N PRO A 100 -2.22 0.39 -7.23
CA PRO A 100 -2.44 0.31 -5.79
C PRO A 100 -3.01 1.61 -5.18
N SER A 101 -2.92 2.74 -5.88
CA SER A 101 -3.41 4.03 -5.39
C SER A 101 -3.66 5.05 -6.49
N GLN A 102 -4.33 6.15 -6.15
CA GLN A 102 -4.71 7.19 -7.11
C GLN A 102 -3.49 7.87 -7.73
N TRP A 103 -2.45 8.23 -6.95
CA TRP A 103 -1.29 8.90 -7.54
C TRP A 103 -0.51 8.01 -8.53
N VAL A 104 -0.51 6.68 -8.31
CA VAL A 104 0.07 5.73 -9.26
C VAL A 104 -0.80 5.63 -10.53
N LYS A 105 -2.13 5.63 -10.40
CA LYS A 105 -3.03 5.74 -11.55
C LYS A 105 -2.77 7.02 -12.34
N ASP A 106 -2.67 8.15 -11.66
CA ASP A 106 -2.41 9.45 -12.29
C ASP A 106 -1.05 9.48 -13.01
N LEU A 107 -0.03 8.84 -12.46
CA LEU A 107 1.26 8.64 -13.11
C LEU A 107 1.10 7.90 -14.45
N TYR A 108 0.35 6.79 -14.45
CA TYR A 108 0.16 5.96 -15.65
C TYR A 108 -0.61 6.71 -16.74
N VAL A 109 -1.64 7.44 -16.36
CA VAL A 109 -2.43 8.24 -17.30
C VAL A 109 -1.62 9.44 -17.81
N SER A 110 -1.04 10.24 -16.91
CA SER A 110 -0.42 11.52 -17.28
C SER A 110 0.98 11.40 -17.88
N LYS A 111 1.79 10.45 -17.42
CA LYS A 111 3.19 10.29 -17.88
C LYS A 111 3.34 9.17 -18.89
N PHE A 112 2.69 8.03 -18.67
CA PHE A 112 2.86 6.88 -19.56
C PHE A 112 1.80 6.82 -20.66
N GLY A 113 0.76 7.66 -20.59
CA GLY A 113 -0.24 7.82 -21.64
C GLY A 113 -1.23 6.66 -21.74
N PHE A 114 -1.49 5.96 -20.64
CA PHE A 114 -2.57 4.98 -20.59
C PHE A 114 -3.93 5.64 -20.66
N SER A 115 -4.89 4.97 -21.26
CA SER A 115 -6.27 5.41 -21.26
C SER A 115 -6.89 5.23 -19.85
N GLU A 116 -7.52 6.28 -19.33
CA GLU A 116 -8.07 6.29 -17.97
C GLU A 116 -9.11 5.19 -17.74
N ASN A 117 -9.92 4.86 -18.77
CA ASN A 117 -10.92 3.81 -18.70
C ASN A 117 -10.34 2.38 -18.66
N LYS A 118 -9.03 2.23 -18.90
CA LYS A 118 -8.31 0.95 -18.80
C LYS A 118 -7.60 0.76 -17.46
N ILE A 119 -7.66 1.75 -16.56
CA ILE A 119 -6.99 1.68 -15.25
C ILE A 119 -7.99 1.88 -14.13
N SER A 120 -7.97 0.98 -13.18
CA SER A 120 -8.74 1.07 -11.93
C SER A 120 -7.83 1.07 -10.72
N ASN A 121 -8.19 1.80 -9.65
CA ASN A 121 -7.52 1.65 -8.38
C ASN A 121 -8.03 0.41 -7.67
N TRP A 122 -7.11 -0.41 -7.22
CA TRP A 122 -7.42 -1.54 -6.37
C TRP A 122 -6.33 -1.72 -5.31
N PRO A 123 -6.52 -1.21 -4.10
CA PRO A 123 -5.66 -1.53 -2.96
C PRO A 123 -5.99 -2.93 -2.44
N VAL A 124 -4.94 -3.68 -2.08
CA VAL A 124 -5.18 -4.92 -1.34
C VAL A 124 -5.68 -4.61 0.07
N GLY A 125 -6.55 -5.46 0.59
CA GLY A 125 -7.12 -5.31 1.92
C GLY A 125 -6.09 -5.44 3.03
N ILE A 126 -6.40 -4.83 4.16
CA ILE A 126 -5.59 -4.84 5.37
C ILE A 126 -6.35 -5.57 6.47
N GLU A 127 -5.66 -6.49 7.14
CA GLU A 127 -6.20 -7.19 8.30
C GLU A 127 -6.43 -6.21 9.45
N THR A 128 -7.59 -6.30 10.09
CA THR A 128 -7.92 -5.49 11.28
C THR A 128 -7.81 -6.34 12.54
N PHE A 129 -7.29 -5.74 13.61
CA PHE A 129 -7.04 -6.41 14.87
C PHE A 129 -7.95 -5.87 15.97
N ASN A 130 -8.55 -6.79 16.77
CA ASN A 130 -9.44 -6.43 17.88
C ASN A 130 -8.77 -6.51 19.26
N ASN A 131 -7.42 -6.54 19.31
CA ASN A 131 -6.69 -6.64 20.55
C ASN A 131 -6.51 -5.26 21.19
N GLU A 132 -6.61 -5.21 22.54
CA GLU A 132 -6.14 -4.05 23.29
C GLU A 132 -4.64 -3.89 23.12
N ARG A 133 -4.18 -2.65 22.98
CA ARG A 133 -2.75 -2.33 22.83
C ARG A 133 -2.09 -2.28 24.21
N ASP A 134 -0.91 -2.87 24.32
CA ASP A 134 -0.05 -2.80 25.50
C ASP A 134 1.00 -1.68 25.33
N ILE A 135 0.60 -0.43 25.57
CA ILE A 135 1.43 0.75 25.32
C ILE A 135 2.54 0.83 26.35
N THR A 136 3.80 0.72 25.90
CA THR A 136 5.00 0.74 26.74
C THR A 136 5.98 1.87 26.39
N TYR A 137 5.80 2.56 25.28
CA TYR A 137 6.60 3.72 24.86
C TYR A 137 5.76 4.69 24.01
N ASP A 138 6.27 5.92 23.82
CA ASP A 138 5.51 6.98 23.18
C ASP A 138 5.47 6.84 21.66
N CYS A 139 6.60 6.81 20.99
CA CYS A 139 6.69 6.99 19.55
C CYS A 139 7.37 5.83 18.83
N LEU A 140 6.70 5.27 17.83
CA LEU A 140 7.34 4.44 16.83
C LEU A 140 7.78 5.32 15.66
N ILE A 141 9.06 5.47 15.43
CA ILE A 141 9.59 6.12 14.24
C ILE A 141 9.62 5.08 13.09
N TYR A 142 8.88 5.34 12.02
CA TYR A 142 8.96 4.56 10.79
C TYR A 142 9.72 5.37 9.73
N PHE A 143 10.93 4.91 9.42
CA PHE A 143 11.87 5.61 8.53
C PHE A 143 12.14 4.81 7.26
N LYS A 144 11.90 5.43 6.08
CA LYS A 144 12.08 4.77 4.79
C LYS A 144 12.33 5.78 3.68
N ARG A 145 13.44 5.65 2.96
CA ARG A 145 13.75 6.45 1.77
C ARG A 145 13.64 7.97 1.97
N ARG A 146 14.16 8.44 3.10
CA ARG A 146 14.31 9.86 3.43
C ARG A 146 15.75 10.14 3.86
N GLU A 147 16.11 11.40 3.98
CA GLU A 147 17.47 11.81 4.35
C GLU A 147 17.71 11.62 5.84
N GLN A 148 18.95 11.22 6.19
CA GLN A 148 19.34 11.02 7.60
C GLN A 148 19.12 12.28 8.45
N LYS A 149 19.37 13.48 7.89
CA LYS A 149 19.15 14.75 8.59
C LYS A 149 17.70 14.96 9.04
N GLU A 150 16.72 14.41 8.29
CA GLU A 150 15.29 14.49 8.64
C GLU A 150 15.00 13.59 9.84
N LEU A 151 15.56 12.37 9.84
CA LEU A 151 15.47 11.47 10.99
C LEU A 151 16.11 12.09 12.25
N ASP A 152 17.29 12.69 12.10
CA ASP A 152 18.01 13.32 13.21
C ASP A 152 17.22 14.50 13.79
N ALA A 153 16.58 15.30 12.94
CA ALA A 153 15.72 16.40 13.38
C ALA A 153 14.50 15.91 14.18
N VAL A 154 13.86 14.81 13.73
CA VAL A 154 12.73 14.20 14.47
C VAL A 154 13.19 13.63 15.81
N LYS A 155 14.33 12.94 15.87
CA LYS A 155 14.87 12.42 17.13
C LYS A 155 15.17 13.55 18.12
N GLN A 156 15.83 14.61 17.67
CA GLN A 156 16.11 15.80 18.50
C GLN A 156 14.81 16.45 19.02
N PHE A 157 13.79 16.51 18.16
CA PHE A 157 12.48 17.01 18.56
C PHE A 157 11.84 16.16 19.66
N LEU A 158 11.79 14.84 19.49
CA LEU A 158 11.23 13.91 20.47
C LEU A 158 12.00 13.95 21.79
N ASP A 159 13.33 14.03 21.74
CA ASP A 159 14.20 14.19 22.92
C ASP A 159 13.87 15.49 23.66
N SER A 160 13.67 16.60 22.95
CA SER A 160 13.30 17.89 23.55
C SER A 160 11.95 17.87 24.27
N LYS A 161 11.06 16.95 23.89
CA LYS A 161 9.75 16.72 24.54
C LYS A 161 9.80 15.65 25.63
N ASN A 162 10.97 15.05 25.90
CA ASN A 162 11.17 13.91 26.81
C ASN A 162 10.30 12.68 26.45
N LEU A 163 10.10 12.44 25.17
CA LEU A 163 9.34 11.30 24.67
C LEU A 163 10.24 10.12 24.38
N THR A 164 9.79 8.93 24.78
CA THR A 164 10.47 7.67 24.49
C THR A 164 10.13 7.21 23.08
N TYR A 165 11.12 6.64 22.37
CA TYR A 165 10.85 6.14 21.02
C TYR A 165 11.64 4.87 20.70
N LYS A 166 11.09 4.10 19.78
CA LYS A 166 11.77 3.01 19.09
C LYS A 166 11.69 3.26 17.58
N MET A 167 12.62 2.68 16.83
CA MET A 167 12.70 2.90 15.39
C MET A 167 12.51 1.59 14.62
N VAL A 168 11.79 1.67 13.51
CA VAL A 168 11.69 0.62 12.50
C VAL A 168 12.30 1.15 11.21
N GLU A 169 13.30 0.43 10.71
CA GLU A 169 13.86 0.63 9.37
C GLU A 169 13.28 -0.40 8.40
N TYR A 170 12.96 0.06 7.19
CA TYR A 170 12.43 -0.82 6.15
C TYR A 170 13.38 -2.00 5.88
N GLY A 171 12.84 -3.22 5.92
CA GLY A 171 13.58 -4.46 5.68
C GLY A 171 14.35 -5.01 6.89
N GLY A 172 14.37 -4.32 8.02
CA GLY A 172 15.10 -4.70 9.23
C GLY A 172 14.32 -5.53 10.26
N TYR A 173 13.08 -5.94 9.97
CA TYR A 173 12.20 -6.63 10.91
C TYR A 173 11.39 -7.75 10.26
N GLY A 174 11.09 -8.80 11.04
CA GLY A 174 10.08 -9.79 10.68
C GLY A 174 8.66 -9.29 10.99
N GLU A 175 7.66 -9.93 10.41
CA GLU A 175 6.24 -9.52 10.52
C GLU A 175 5.76 -9.47 12.00
N ASP A 176 6.07 -10.49 12.79
CA ASP A 176 5.68 -10.55 14.21
C ASP A 176 6.41 -9.50 15.05
N GLY A 177 7.69 -9.26 14.77
CA GLY A 177 8.47 -8.20 15.43
C GLY A 177 7.90 -6.81 15.15
N PHE A 178 7.48 -6.54 13.93
CA PHE A 178 6.83 -5.30 13.54
C PHE A 178 5.50 -5.10 14.28
N LYS A 179 4.61 -6.09 14.23
CA LYS A 179 3.32 -6.04 14.93
C LYS A 179 3.49 -5.80 16.43
N ASN A 180 4.48 -6.44 17.06
CA ASN A 180 4.76 -6.25 18.47
C ASN A 180 5.22 -4.82 18.78
N LEU A 181 6.12 -4.25 17.96
CA LEU A 181 6.55 -2.85 18.11
C LEU A 181 5.37 -1.89 17.96
N VAL A 182 4.53 -2.06 16.93
CA VAL A 182 3.34 -1.23 16.68
C VAL A 182 2.37 -1.31 17.87
N ASN A 183 2.10 -2.51 18.38
CA ASN A 183 1.18 -2.73 19.51
C ASN A 183 1.58 -1.99 20.78
N GLN A 184 2.88 -1.77 20.97
CA GLN A 184 3.44 -1.10 22.15
C GLN A 184 3.58 0.43 22.03
N ALA A 185 3.39 1.00 20.84
CA ALA A 185 3.56 2.42 20.60
C ALA A 185 2.30 3.22 20.92
N LYS A 186 2.43 4.41 21.52
CA LYS A 186 1.31 5.34 21.69
C LYS A 186 0.89 5.95 20.36
N PHE A 187 1.86 6.36 19.54
CA PHE A 187 1.66 6.89 18.19
C PHE A 187 2.84 6.51 17.27
N CYS A 188 2.68 6.77 15.97
CA CYS A 188 3.75 6.61 14.99
C CYS A 188 4.16 7.97 14.42
N PHE A 189 5.47 8.19 14.29
CA PHE A 189 6.03 9.28 13.49
C PHE A 189 6.52 8.72 12.16
N LEU A 190 5.85 9.10 11.07
CA LEU A 190 6.13 8.60 9.73
C LEU A 190 7.09 9.54 9.00
N ILE A 191 8.26 9.03 8.62
CA ILE A 191 9.27 9.73 7.83
C ILE A 191 9.56 8.88 6.59
N ASN A 192 8.61 8.88 5.67
CA ASN A 192 8.70 8.07 4.46
C ASN A 192 8.88 8.92 3.21
N GLY A 193 9.53 8.33 2.20
CA GLY A 193 9.40 8.74 0.82
C GLY A 193 8.04 8.34 0.24
N THR A 194 7.96 8.10 -1.06
CA THR A 194 6.71 7.67 -1.71
C THR A 194 6.30 6.27 -1.30
N GLU A 195 4.99 6.06 -1.16
CA GLU A 195 4.39 4.74 -1.02
C GLU A 195 3.39 4.47 -2.14
N SER A 196 3.51 3.34 -2.82
CA SER A 196 2.55 2.96 -3.86
C SER A 196 1.17 2.64 -3.28
N GLN A 197 1.10 1.84 -2.23
CA GLN A 197 -0.08 1.64 -1.39
C GLN A 197 0.17 2.02 0.06
N GLY A 198 1.34 1.71 0.60
CA GLY A 198 1.70 1.95 2.00
C GLY A 198 1.15 0.88 2.95
N ILE A 199 1.29 -0.40 2.59
CA ILE A 199 0.74 -1.53 3.38
C ILE A 199 1.22 -1.48 4.84
N ALA A 200 2.50 -1.25 5.09
CA ALA A 200 3.01 -1.17 6.46
C ALA A 200 2.42 0.01 7.26
N VAL A 201 2.19 1.15 6.61
CA VAL A 201 1.52 2.32 7.22
C VAL A 201 0.08 1.97 7.57
N GLN A 202 -0.61 1.27 6.67
CA GLN A 202 -1.98 0.83 6.87
C GLN A 202 -2.10 -0.27 7.95
N GLU A 203 -1.09 -1.13 8.09
CA GLU A 203 -1.00 -2.08 9.22
C GLU A 203 -0.86 -1.36 10.56
N ILE A 204 -0.08 -0.27 10.63
CA ILE A 204 0.01 0.59 11.82
C ILE A 204 -1.37 1.18 12.15
N MET A 205 -2.06 1.73 11.16
CA MET A 205 -3.41 2.27 11.32
C MET A 205 -4.41 1.22 11.76
N SER A 206 -4.37 0.01 11.18
CA SER A 206 -5.29 -1.09 11.48
C SER A 206 -5.20 -1.56 12.94
N MET A 207 -4.07 -1.32 13.59
CA MET A 207 -3.87 -1.56 15.02
C MET A 207 -4.30 -0.38 15.91
N GLY A 208 -4.91 0.66 15.34
CA GLY A 208 -5.41 1.82 16.08
C GLY A 208 -4.31 2.78 16.53
N VAL A 209 -3.17 2.82 15.85
CA VAL A 209 -2.06 3.73 16.15
C VAL A 209 -2.18 4.99 15.30
N PRO A 210 -2.44 6.17 15.90
CA PRO A 210 -2.49 7.42 15.16
C PRO A 210 -1.10 7.81 14.67
N ILE A 211 -1.06 8.52 13.56
CA ILE A 211 0.18 8.85 12.86
C ILE A 211 0.35 10.35 12.72
N ILE A 212 1.54 10.87 13.05
CA ILE A 212 2.00 12.16 12.57
C ILE A 212 2.93 11.92 11.38
N ALA A 213 2.55 12.41 10.20
CA ALA A 213 3.24 12.12 8.95
C ALA A 213 4.00 13.35 8.43
N TRP A 214 5.31 13.22 8.28
CA TRP A 214 6.09 14.15 7.48
C TRP A 214 6.00 13.71 6.02
N ASP A 215 4.97 14.18 5.33
CA ASP A 215 4.69 13.76 3.96
C ASP A 215 5.54 14.52 2.94
N ILE A 216 5.48 14.07 1.71
CA ILE A 216 6.12 14.62 0.53
C ILE A 216 5.04 15.04 -0.48
N LYS A 217 5.42 15.86 -1.46
CA LYS A 217 4.50 16.31 -2.54
C LYS A 217 4.82 15.71 -3.89
N GLU A 218 6.04 15.21 -4.06
CA GLU A 218 6.54 14.69 -5.32
C GLU A 218 7.34 13.41 -5.10
N TRP A 219 7.45 12.59 -6.13
CA TRP A 219 8.28 11.40 -6.09
C TRP A 219 9.77 11.76 -6.02
N LEU A 220 10.43 11.33 -4.95
CA LEU A 220 11.82 11.73 -4.64
C LEU A 220 12.89 10.82 -5.24
N ASP A 221 12.57 9.59 -5.59
CA ASP A 221 13.56 8.54 -5.86
C ASP A 221 14.18 8.57 -7.27
N GLN A 222 13.66 9.41 -8.20
CA GLN A 222 13.95 9.26 -9.62
C GLN A 222 14.44 10.54 -10.32
N GLY A 223 14.80 11.55 -9.58
CA GLY A 223 15.29 12.81 -10.15
C GLY A 223 14.23 13.59 -10.95
N GLU A 224 14.68 14.62 -11.68
CA GLU A 224 13.77 15.58 -12.34
C GLU A 224 12.92 15.00 -13.46
N ALA A 225 13.39 13.91 -14.13
CA ALA A 225 12.67 13.31 -15.25
C ALA A 225 11.31 12.71 -14.85
N TYR A 226 11.14 12.35 -13.57
CA TYR A 226 9.94 11.76 -13.03
C TYR A 226 9.27 12.60 -11.93
N ARG A 227 9.39 13.93 -12.02
CA ARG A 227 8.64 14.82 -11.13
C ARG A 227 7.14 14.64 -11.35
N VAL A 228 6.53 13.85 -10.50
CA VAL A 228 5.09 13.61 -10.46
C VAL A 228 4.59 13.82 -9.06
N PRO A 229 3.35 14.32 -8.88
CA PRO A 229 2.71 14.37 -7.58
C PRO A 229 2.68 12.95 -6.97
N ALA A 230 3.10 12.84 -5.72
CA ALA A 230 3.14 11.59 -4.99
C ALA A 230 3.02 11.85 -3.49
N THR A 231 2.79 10.81 -2.71
CA THR A 231 2.63 10.91 -1.25
C THR A 231 3.18 9.66 -0.55
N SER A 232 3.52 9.79 0.72
CA SER A 232 3.83 8.67 1.61
C SER A 232 2.59 8.04 2.26
N ILE A 233 1.43 8.70 2.12
CA ILE A 233 0.16 8.32 2.74
C ILE A 233 -0.99 8.33 1.72
N PRO A 234 -0.97 7.44 0.70
CA PRO A 234 -1.92 7.47 -0.42
C PRO A 234 -3.39 7.21 -0.01
N TYR A 235 -3.62 6.67 1.18
CA TYR A 235 -4.93 6.47 1.79
C TYR A 235 -4.95 7.14 3.16
N TRP A 236 -5.70 8.23 3.28
CA TRP A 236 -5.67 9.08 4.46
C TRP A 236 -6.93 9.94 4.57
N ASP A 237 -7.41 10.15 5.80
CA ASP A 237 -8.30 11.25 6.20
C ASP A 237 -7.94 11.72 7.62
N GLU A 238 -8.71 12.66 8.16
CA GLU A 238 -8.48 13.28 9.47
C GLU A 238 -8.51 12.28 10.64
N ARG A 239 -9.10 11.11 10.48
CA ARG A 239 -9.11 10.05 11.51
C ARG A 239 -7.73 9.42 11.72
N CYS A 240 -6.84 9.53 10.73
CA CYS A 240 -5.55 8.86 10.77
C CYS A 240 -4.50 9.59 11.62
N GLY A 241 -4.64 10.91 11.78
CA GLY A 241 -3.69 11.76 12.48
C GLY A 241 -3.46 13.10 11.80
N GLU A 242 -2.24 13.63 11.87
CA GLU A 242 -1.86 14.92 11.30
C GLU A 242 -0.73 14.80 10.28
N VAL A 243 -0.69 15.76 9.35
CA VAL A 243 0.27 15.81 8.25
C VAL A 243 0.98 17.15 8.22
N PHE A 244 2.29 17.14 7.97
CA PHE A 244 3.06 18.34 7.67
C PHE A 244 4.09 18.06 6.56
N PHE A 245 4.59 19.11 5.91
CA PHE A 245 5.50 19.00 4.77
C PHE A 245 6.87 19.64 5.03
N ASN A 246 6.95 20.64 5.90
CA ASN A 246 8.18 21.36 6.21
C ASN A 246 8.48 21.25 7.70
N ILE A 247 9.77 21.17 8.05
CA ILE A 247 10.21 21.05 9.45
C ILE A 247 9.70 22.18 10.35
N ASP A 248 9.52 23.37 9.79
CA ASP A 248 9.03 24.56 10.52
C ASP A 248 7.57 24.39 10.99
N GLU A 249 6.80 23.49 10.38
CA GLU A 249 5.41 23.18 10.74
C GLU A 249 5.33 22.15 11.89
N LEU A 250 6.46 21.48 12.23
CA LEU A 250 6.46 20.34 13.14
C LEU A 250 5.94 20.69 14.54
N GLU A 251 6.39 21.77 15.14
CA GLU A 251 6.00 22.15 16.52
C GLU A 251 4.49 22.38 16.63
N GLU A 252 3.91 23.12 15.69
CA GLU A 252 2.47 23.41 15.67
C GLU A 252 1.65 22.15 15.40
N THR A 253 2.05 21.39 14.37
CA THR A 253 1.36 20.15 13.98
C THR A 253 1.42 19.12 15.11
N PHE A 254 2.57 18.95 15.74
CA PHE A 254 2.73 18.03 16.87
C PHE A 254 1.90 18.46 18.09
N THR A 255 1.86 19.74 18.40
CA THR A 255 1.07 20.27 19.51
C THR A 255 -0.41 19.95 19.34
N LYS A 256 -0.94 20.18 18.13
CA LYS A 256 -2.32 19.82 17.78
C LYS A 256 -2.54 18.30 17.88
N PHE A 257 -1.68 17.52 17.23
CA PHE A 257 -1.73 16.07 17.19
C PHE A 257 -1.74 15.47 18.61
N TYR A 258 -0.82 15.90 19.46
CA TYR A 258 -0.65 15.33 20.79
C TYR A 258 -1.79 15.72 21.75
N ALA A 259 -2.37 16.91 21.57
CA ALA A 259 -3.52 17.36 22.35
C ALA A 259 -4.80 16.55 22.07
N THR A 260 -4.96 16.05 20.82
CA THR A 260 -6.14 15.30 20.38
C THR A 260 -5.86 13.83 20.09
N ILE A 261 -4.74 13.31 20.60
CA ILE A 261 -4.22 11.97 20.22
C ILE A 261 -5.21 10.82 20.45
N ASN A 262 -6.10 10.96 21.43
CA ASN A 262 -7.12 9.96 21.76
C ASN A 262 -8.42 10.10 20.95
N GLU A 263 -8.53 11.10 20.10
CA GLU A 263 -9.69 11.37 19.25
C GLU A 263 -9.56 10.76 17.87
N TYR A 264 -8.34 10.37 17.47
CA TYR A 264 -8.09 9.72 16.18
C TYR A 264 -8.62 8.29 16.16
N ASP A 265 -9.14 7.87 15.01
CA ASP A 265 -9.65 6.52 14.74
C ASP A 265 -9.10 5.95 13.43
N PRO A 266 -7.77 5.72 13.34
CA PRO A 266 -7.17 5.19 12.12
C PRO A 266 -7.63 3.77 11.81
N LYS A 267 -8.02 2.98 12.83
CA LYS A 267 -8.58 1.66 12.63
C LYS A 267 -9.94 1.72 11.93
N GLY A 268 -10.84 2.61 12.38
CA GLY A 268 -12.13 2.85 11.72
C GLY A 268 -11.94 3.29 10.27
N PHE A 269 -10.94 4.12 9.98
CA PHE A 269 -10.59 4.46 8.59
C PHE A 269 -10.24 3.23 7.75
N ILE A 270 -9.41 2.31 8.27
CA ILE A 270 -9.05 1.07 7.56
C ILE A 270 -10.28 0.16 7.37
N GLU A 271 -11.10 0.01 8.40
CA GLU A 271 -12.32 -0.81 8.33
C GLU A 271 -13.28 -0.32 7.24
N ASP A 272 -13.45 0.99 7.12
CA ASP A 272 -14.36 1.61 6.15
C ASP A 272 -13.84 1.60 4.71
N ASN A 273 -12.52 1.67 4.51
CA ASN A 273 -11.92 1.91 3.19
C ASN A 273 -11.06 0.77 2.65
N LEU A 274 -10.40 0.01 3.51
CA LEU A 274 -9.34 -0.93 3.14
C LEU A 274 -9.49 -2.31 3.80
N SER A 275 -10.64 -2.62 4.41
CA SER A 275 -10.89 -3.95 4.97
C SER A 275 -10.89 -5.03 3.89
N PHE A 276 -10.72 -6.29 4.27
CA PHE A 276 -10.80 -7.43 3.36
C PHE A 276 -12.10 -7.46 2.56
N LYS A 277 -13.22 -7.15 3.20
CA LYS A 277 -14.50 -7.00 2.53
C LYS A 277 -14.47 -5.94 1.43
N LYS A 278 -13.94 -4.74 1.73
CA LYS A 278 -13.86 -3.63 0.77
C LYS A 278 -12.97 -3.97 -0.44
N THR A 279 -11.85 -4.64 -0.21
CA THR A 279 -10.98 -5.04 -1.32
C THR A 279 -11.64 -6.05 -2.25
N VAL A 280 -12.39 -7.02 -1.70
CA VAL A 280 -13.13 -8.01 -2.50
C VAL A 280 -14.29 -7.35 -3.25
N GLU A 281 -15.10 -6.51 -2.59
CA GLU A 281 -16.18 -5.73 -3.24
C GLU A 281 -15.62 -4.96 -4.44
N LYS A 282 -14.52 -4.25 -4.26
CA LYS A 282 -13.86 -3.47 -5.31
C LYS A 282 -13.36 -4.34 -6.47
N LEU A 283 -12.77 -5.50 -6.16
CA LEU A 283 -12.32 -6.44 -7.18
C LEU A 283 -13.49 -6.95 -8.03
N MET A 284 -14.61 -7.28 -7.39
CA MET A 284 -15.82 -7.72 -8.09
C MET A 284 -16.41 -6.62 -8.97
N GLU A 285 -16.41 -5.36 -8.51
CA GLU A 285 -16.82 -4.23 -9.34
C GLU A 285 -15.97 -4.11 -10.61
N ILE A 286 -14.65 -4.25 -10.50
CA ILE A 286 -13.74 -4.18 -11.65
C ILE A 286 -13.99 -5.32 -12.63
N PHE A 287 -14.23 -6.54 -12.16
CA PHE A 287 -14.57 -7.67 -13.03
C PHE A 287 -15.93 -7.52 -13.72
N ASN A 288 -16.90 -6.86 -13.10
CA ASN A 288 -18.25 -6.69 -13.62
C ASN A 288 -18.46 -5.38 -14.39
N ALA A 289 -17.51 -4.46 -14.39
CA ALA A 289 -17.60 -3.24 -15.18
C ALA A 289 -17.68 -3.57 -16.69
N ASP A 290 -18.54 -2.88 -17.44
CA ASP A 290 -18.72 -3.03 -18.89
C ASP A 290 -17.54 -2.48 -19.70
#